data_8d5ce22c539877d7e3161824741d393b
#
_entry.id   8d5ce22c539877d7e3161824741d393b
#
_cell.length_a   1.000
_cell.length_b   1.000
_cell.length_c   1.000
_cell.angle_alpha   90.00
_cell.angle_beta   90.00
_cell.angle_gamma   90.00
#
_symmetry.space_group_name_H-M   'P 1'
#
loop_
_entity.id
_entity.type
_entity.pdbx_description
1 polymer ?
#
loop_
_entity_poly.entity_id
_entity_poly.type
_entity_poly.pdbx_seq_one_letter_code
_entity_poly.pdbx_strand_id
1 'polypeptide(L)'
;MDNLSNISVIKDVLARHNFTFSKALGQNFLVNPSVCPRIAEMGNAKKGFGIIEIGTGIGVLTNELAKRADKVVAIEIDDRLMPVLAETLAEYDNVKIINADVMETDLHKLIAEEFQDMDVAVCANLPYYITSPILMMLLEERLPIKSVTVMVQKEAGTRLCAPMGTRDMGAVTVAINYFSVPKLLFNVSRGSFMPSPNVDSCVVRFDIRDKTPEGVTDEKFFFKVARGAFSQRRKTLSNSVSSSMGIDKPIVNQAIEQSDLPASVRPEALSMEQFITFSEALRKLI
;
A
#
# COMPACT_ATOMS: atom_id res chain seq x y z
N MET A 1 9.14 21.31 -15.73
CA MET A 1 10.50 21.67 -15.24
C MET A 1 11.39 20.44 -15.35
N ASP A 2 12.34 20.48 -16.29
CA ASP A 2 13.22 19.33 -16.51
C ASP A 2 14.17 19.12 -15.32
N ASN A 3 14.19 17.90 -14.80
CA ASN A 3 15.15 17.43 -13.80
C ASN A 3 14.88 17.77 -12.31
N LEU A 4 13.62 17.65 -11.88
CA LEU A 4 13.25 17.74 -10.45
C LEU A 4 13.92 16.68 -9.52
N SER A 5 14.65 15.71 -10.08
CA SER A 5 15.46 14.75 -9.31
C SER A 5 16.91 15.22 -9.07
N ASN A 6 17.31 16.36 -9.63
CA ASN A 6 18.65 16.93 -9.40
C ASN A 6 18.70 17.63 -8.04
N ILE A 7 19.63 17.22 -7.17
CA ILE A 7 19.78 17.73 -5.80
C ILE A 7 19.96 19.27 -5.77
N SER A 8 20.69 19.85 -6.75
CA SER A 8 20.88 21.31 -6.81
C SER A 8 19.57 22.02 -7.13
N VAL A 9 18.77 21.49 -8.07
CA VAL A 9 17.45 22.02 -8.42
C VAL A 9 16.50 21.94 -7.24
N ILE A 10 16.47 20.78 -6.57
CA ILE A 10 15.64 20.58 -5.37
C ILE A 10 16.00 21.60 -4.28
N LYS A 11 17.29 21.77 -3.96
CA LYS A 11 17.74 22.72 -2.95
C LYS A 11 17.38 24.15 -3.30
N ASP A 12 17.52 24.53 -4.55
CA ASP A 12 17.19 25.86 -5.04
C ASP A 12 15.68 26.14 -4.95
N VAL A 13 14.83 25.21 -5.41
CA VAL A 13 13.38 25.30 -5.27
C VAL A 13 12.98 25.43 -3.80
N LEU A 14 13.47 24.55 -2.94
CA LEU A 14 13.15 24.58 -1.50
C LEU A 14 13.61 25.89 -0.82
N ALA A 15 14.79 26.40 -1.22
CA ALA A 15 15.32 27.68 -0.69
C ALA A 15 14.45 28.86 -1.10
N ARG A 16 13.98 28.93 -2.35
CA ARG A 16 13.07 29.99 -2.82
C ARG A 16 11.77 30.05 -2.04
N HIS A 17 11.26 28.89 -1.61
CA HIS A 17 10.03 28.78 -0.83
C HIS A 17 10.26 28.74 0.68
N ASN A 18 11.48 28.96 1.17
CA ASN A 18 11.85 28.85 2.59
C ASN A 18 11.39 27.51 3.23
N PHE A 19 11.37 26.44 2.43
CA PHE A 19 10.89 25.13 2.90
C PHE A 19 11.93 24.38 3.70
N THR A 20 11.50 23.81 4.81
CA THR A 20 12.30 22.92 5.67
C THR A 20 11.63 21.58 5.87
N PHE A 21 12.40 20.50 5.83
CA PHE A 21 11.88 19.14 5.99
C PHE A 21 11.22 18.94 7.35
N SER A 22 10.04 18.33 7.33
CA SER A 22 9.35 17.90 8.56
C SER A 22 9.73 16.48 8.91
N LYS A 23 10.39 16.29 10.05
CA LYS A 23 10.65 14.96 10.62
C LYS A 23 9.35 14.27 11.03
N ALA A 24 8.37 15.01 11.51
CA ALA A 24 7.07 14.48 11.91
C ALA A 24 6.30 13.86 10.73
N LEU A 25 6.44 14.42 9.55
CA LEU A 25 5.84 13.90 8.31
C LEU A 25 6.73 12.84 7.62
N GLY A 26 7.90 12.50 8.16
CA GLY A 26 8.78 11.48 7.60
C GLY A 26 9.25 11.75 6.17
N GLN A 27 9.38 13.02 5.77
CA GLN A 27 9.69 13.45 4.41
C GLN A 27 11.07 13.01 3.96
N ASN A 28 11.12 12.23 2.88
CA ASN A 28 12.33 11.80 2.18
C ASN A 28 12.10 11.94 0.67
N PHE A 29 12.68 12.96 0.05
CA PHE A 29 12.46 13.23 -1.38
C PHE A 29 13.40 12.40 -2.24
N LEU A 30 12.86 11.87 -3.34
CA LEU A 30 13.64 11.12 -4.33
C LEU A 30 14.56 12.05 -5.12
N VAL A 31 15.85 11.71 -5.12
CA VAL A 31 16.90 12.45 -5.83
C VAL A 31 17.59 11.59 -6.90
N ASN A 32 17.18 10.34 -7.04
CA ASN A 32 17.70 9.45 -8.08
C ASN A 32 16.79 9.53 -9.33
N PRO A 33 17.32 10.02 -10.48
CA PRO A 33 16.51 10.26 -11.67
C PRO A 33 15.94 9.00 -12.33
N SER A 34 16.47 7.80 -12.00
CA SER A 34 16.00 6.55 -12.57
C SER A 34 14.80 5.92 -11.84
N VAL A 35 14.47 6.38 -10.62
CA VAL A 35 13.46 5.73 -9.76
C VAL A 35 12.05 6.13 -10.16
N CYS A 36 11.75 7.43 -10.22
CA CYS A 36 10.38 7.90 -10.52
C CYS A 36 9.87 7.48 -11.90
N PRO A 37 10.68 7.53 -12.99
CA PRO A 37 10.26 7.02 -14.29
C PRO A 37 9.85 5.54 -14.24
N ARG A 38 10.61 4.71 -13.51
CA ARG A 38 10.29 3.28 -13.34
C ARG A 38 9.03 3.06 -12.51
N ILE A 39 8.82 3.86 -11.46
CA ILE A 39 7.58 3.79 -10.68
C ILE A 39 6.40 4.13 -11.56
N ALA A 40 6.47 5.21 -12.33
CA ALA A 40 5.40 5.65 -13.21
C ALA A 40 5.07 4.58 -14.28
N GLU A 41 6.08 4.07 -14.98
CA GLU A 41 5.93 3.03 -16.01
C GLU A 41 5.31 1.75 -15.43
N MET A 42 5.87 1.24 -14.34
CA MET A 42 5.42 0.00 -13.71
C MET A 42 4.14 0.20 -12.88
N GLY A 43 3.77 1.44 -12.56
CA GLY A 43 2.58 1.85 -11.82
C GLY A 43 1.34 2.13 -12.69
N ASN A 44 1.35 1.70 -13.95
CA ASN A 44 0.25 1.94 -14.91
C ASN A 44 0.05 3.39 -15.35
N ALA A 45 1.04 4.28 -15.19
CA ALA A 45 0.97 5.61 -15.79
C ALA A 45 1.13 5.48 -17.32
N LYS A 46 0.02 5.49 -18.04
CA LYS A 46 -0.05 5.35 -19.50
C LYS A 46 -1.37 5.93 -20.03
N LYS A 47 -1.50 6.03 -21.34
CA LYS A 47 -2.74 6.42 -22.01
C LYS A 47 -3.92 5.53 -21.58
N GLY A 48 -5.08 6.14 -21.36
CA GLY A 48 -6.29 5.51 -20.84
C GLY A 48 -6.33 5.38 -19.32
N PHE A 49 -5.29 5.84 -18.62
CA PHE A 49 -5.23 5.79 -17.16
C PHE A 49 -5.26 7.16 -16.50
N GLY A 50 -6.06 7.24 -15.41
CA GLY A 50 -5.95 8.24 -14.37
C GLY A 50 -5.10 7.72 -13.21
N ILE A 51 -4.27 8.57 -12.63
CA ILE A 51 -3.42 8.21 -11.50
C ILE A 51 -3.78 9.05 -10.27
N ILE A 52 -4.02 8.38 -9.15
CA ILE A 52 -4.03 9.03 -7.83
C ILE A 52 -2.63 8.91 -7.26
N GLU A 53 -1.99 10.04 -6.98
CA GLU A 53 -0.74 10.07 -6.23
C GLU A 53 -1.01 10.47 -4.79
N ILE A 54 -0.42 9.74 -3.84
CA ILE A 54 -0.52 10.04 -2.42
C ILE A 54 0.85 10.44 -1.89
N GLY A 55 0.95 11.67 -1.37
CA GLY A 55 2.20 12.24 -0.88
C GLY A 55 3.11 12.70 -2.03
N THR A 56 2.83 13.86 -2.59
CA THR A 56 3.54 14.42 -3.75
C THR A 56 4.96 14.88 -3.44
N GLY A 57 5.21 15.30 -2.20
CA GLY A 57 6.45 16.00 -1.88
C GLY A 57 6.60 17.24 -2.77
N ILE A 58 7.73 17.38 -3.46
CA ILE A 58 7.99 18.50 -4.40
C ILE A 58 7.58 18.18 -5.84
N GLY A 59 6.83 17.09 -6.09
CA GLY A 59 6.31 16.75 -7.41
C GLY A 59 7.23 15.90 -8.29
N VAL A 60 8.28 15.26 -7.75
CA VAL A 60 9.23 14.46 -8.57
C VAL A 60 8.53 13.27 -9.24
N LEU A 61 7.72 12.51 -8.49
CA LEU A 61 6.96 11.41 -9.05
C LEU A 61 5.77 11.92 -9.87
N THR A 62 5.07 12.95 -9.39
CA THR A 62 3.95 13.60 -10.10
C THR A 62 4.35 14.01 -11.53
N ASN A 63 5.54 14.61 -11.70
CA ASN A 63 6.10 15.00 -13.00
C ASN A 63 6.23 13.79 -13.95
N GLU A 64 6.67 12.64 -13.47
CA GLU A 64 6.81 11.43 -14.29
C GLU A 64 5.46 10.75 -14.58
N LEU A 65 4.51 10.85 -13.67
CA LEU A 65 3.14 10.38 -13.86
C LEU A 65 2.42 11.24 -14.90
N ALA A 66 2.52 12.56 -14.80
CA ALA A 66 1.88 13.53 -15.70
C ALA A 66 2.33 13.39 -17.15
N LYS A 67 3.60 13.07 -17.39
CA LYS A 67 4.15 12.82 -18.74
C LYS A 67 3.52 11.61 -19.44
N ARG A 68 2.92 10.68 -18.70
CA ARG A 68 2.51 9.36 -19.21
C ARG A 68 1.01 9.10 -19.12
N ALA A 69 0.38 9.51 -18.03
CA ALA A 69 -1.05 9.29 -17.78
C ALA A 69 -1.91 10.38 -18.42
N ASP A 70 -3.17 10.10 -18.63
CA ASP A 70 -4.11 11.10 -19.16
C ASP A 70 -4.48 12.13 -18.10
N LYS A 71 -4.54 11.74 -16.83
CA LYS A 71 -4.81 12.62 -15.69
C LYS A 71 -4.10 12.15 -14.43
N VAL A 72 -3.64 13.11 -13.62
CA VAL A 72 -3.08 12.85 -12.29
C VAL A 72 -3.84 13.69 -11.26
N VAL A 73 -4.34 13.06 -10.22
CA VAL A 73 -4.84 13.73 -9.02
C VAL A 73 -3.89 13.43 -7.88
N ALA A 74 -3.25 14.46 -7.37
CA ALA A 74 -2.19 14.37 -6.38
C ALA A 74 -2.70 14.91 -5.03
N ILE A 75 -2.66 14.06 -3.98
CA ILE A 75 -3.13 14.39 -2.63
C ILE A 75 -1.91 14.61 -1.74
N GLU A 76 -1.80 15.80 -1.15
CA GLU A 76 -0.69 16.20 -0.27
C GLU A 76 -1.23 16.81 1.03
N ILE A 77 -0.74 16.31 2.16
CA ILE A 77 -1.18 16.78 3.48
C ILE A 77 -0.44 18.05 3.94
N ASP A 78 0.81 18.24 3.48
CA ASP A 78 1.64 19.39 3.86
C ASP A 78 1.29 20.63 3.02
N ASP A 79 0.51 21.55 3.59
CA ASP A 79 0.08 22.79 2.94
C ASP A 79 1.26 23.70 2.51
N ARG A 80 2.41 23.59 3.20
CA ARG A 80 3.63 24.34 2.86
C ARG A 80 4.21 23.96 1.51
N LEU A 81 3.84 22.78 0.98
CA LEU A 81 4.25 22.32 -0.35
C LEU A 81 3.37 22.88 -1.47
N MET A 82 2.21 23.45 -1.18
CA MET A 82 1.32 23.98 -2.23
C MET A 82 1.99 25.03 -3.13
N PRO A 83 2.70 26.05 -2.60
CA PRO A 83 3.43 26.98 -3.45
C PRO A 83 4.57 26.34 -4.26
N VAL A 84 5.24 25.34 -3.68
CA VAL A 84 6.30 24.58 -4.36
C VAL A 84 5.73 23.80 -5.54
N LEU A 85 4.62 23.10 -5.33
CA LEU A 85 3.95 22.29 -6.35
C LEU A 85 3.36 23.16 -7.47
N ALA A 86 2.85 24.35 -7.14
CA ALA A 86 2.39 25.32 -8.14
C ALA A 86 3.52 25.76 -9.08
N GLU A 87 4.76 25.87 -8.60
CA GLU A 87 5.93 26.16 -9.42
C GLU A 87 6.42 24.93 -10.19
N THR A 88 6.62 23.80 -9.50
CA THR A 88 7.28 22.62 -10.08
C THR A 88 6.43 21.89 -11.12
N LEU A 89 5.11 22.01 -11.03
CA LEU A 89 4.14 21.35 -11.91
C LEU A 89 3.39 22.32 -12.84
N ALA A 90 3.80 23.58 -12.91
CA ALA A 90 3.14 24.64 -13.69
C ALA A 90 2.97 24.33 -15.19
N GLU A 91 3.79 23.44 -15.74
CA GLU A 91 3.75 23.07 -17.17
C GLU A 91 2.70 21.99 -17.50
N TYR A 92 2.05 21.38 -16.48
CA TYR A 92 1.09 20.31 -16.66
C TYR A 92 -0.35 20.79 -16.47
N ASP A 93 -1.16 20.66 -17.48
CA ASP A 93 -2.60 20.92 -17.45
C ASP A 93 -3.44 19.70 -17.04
N ASN A 94 -2.82 18.52 -17.05
CA ASN A 94 -3.42 17.25 -16.64
C ASN A 94 -3.18 16.86 -15.17
N VAL A 95 -2.65 17.78 -14.35
CA VAL A 95 -2.39 17.56 -12.91
C VAL A 95 -3.34 18.40 -12.06
N LYS A 96 -4.06 17.75 -11.16
CA LYS A 96 -4.85 18.40 -10.10
C LYS A 96 -4.22 18.09 -8.75
N ILE A 97 -3.92 19.12 -7.95
CA ILE A 97 -3.39 18.99 -6.60
C ILE A 97 -4.51 19.24 -5.60
N ILE A 98 -4.62 18.40 -4.60
CA ILE A 98 -5.57 18.50 -3.49
C ILE A 98 -4.78 18.52 -2.18
N ASN A 99 -4.93 19.60 -1.41
CA ASN A 99 -4.37 19.65 -0.06
C ASN A 99 -5.35 19.01 0.92
N ALA A 100 -5.10 17.75 1.28
CA ALA A 100 -5.96 16.97 2.16
C ALA A 100 -5.21 15.80 2.80
N ASP A 101 -5.77 15.26 3.88
CA ASP A 101 -5.40 13.94 4.39
C ASP A 101 -6.13 12.86 3.58
N VAL A 102 -5.37 11.96 2.98
CA VAL A 102 -5.94 10.83 2.21
C VAL A 102 -6.80 9.93 3.07
N MET A 103 -6.49 9.79 4.37
CA MET A 103 -7.27 8.97 5.31
C MET A 103 -8.66 9.55 5.62
N GLU A 104 -8.87 10.84 5.33
CA GLU A 104 -10.14 11.55 5.52
C GLU A 104 -10.82 11.87 4.18
N THR A 105 -10.21 11.52 3.06
CA THR A 105 -10.70 11.83 1.71
C THR A 105 -11.63 10.71 1.22
N ASP A 106 -12.84 11.07 0.76
CA ASP A 106 -13.73 10.14 0.06
C ASP A 106 -13.17 9.82 -1.34
N LEU A 107 -12.40 8.73 -1.42
CA LEU A 107 -11.75 8.32 -2.67
C LEU A 107 -12.75 7.77 -3.69
N HIS A 108 -13.90 7.20 -3.29
CA HIS A 108 -14.95 6.80 -4.22
C HIS A 108 -15.52 7.99 -4.97
N LYS A 109 -15.86 9.05 -4.23
CA LYS A 109 -16.36 10.30 -4.81
C LYS A 109 -15.30 10.95 -5.70
N LEU A 110 -14.06 11.02 -5.24
CA LEU A 110 -12.95 11.59 -6.00
C LEU A 110 -12.74 10.84 -7.33
N ILE A 111 -12.76 9.51 -7.32
CA ILE A 111 -12.60 8.71 -8.53
C ILE A 111 -13.77 8.98 -9.50
N ALA A 112 -15.00 9.00 -9.02
CA ALA A 112 -16.18 9.23 -9.84
C ALA A 112 -16.19 10.63 -10.49
N GLU A 113 -15.72 11.65 -9.77
CA GLU A 113 -15.69 13.03 -10.27
C GLU A 113 -14.51 13.32 -11.22
N GLU A 114 -13.34 12.73 -10.93
CA GLU A 114 -12.11 13.12 -11.61
C GLU A 114 -11.67 12.19 -12.74
N PHE A 115 -12.08 10.91 -12.74
CA PHE A 115 -11.55 9.90 -13.65
C PHE A 115 -12.62 9.20 -14.48
N GLN A 116 -13.64 9.94 -14.93
CA GLN A 116 -14.69 9.41 -15.79
C GLN A 116 -14.09 8.66 -16.97
N ASP A 117 -14.58 7.44 -17.22
CA ASP A 117 -14.18 6.55 -18.34
C ASP A 117 -12.69 6.17 -18.40
N MET A 118 -11.91 6.41 -17.34
CA MET A 118 -10.51 6.01 -17.24
C MET A 118 -10.35 4.79 -16.32
N ASP A 119 -9.40 3.92 -16.65
CA ASP A 119 -8.86 3.00 -15.66
C ASP A 119 -8.04 3.80 -14.62
N VAL A 120 -8.20 3.49 -13.35
CA VAL A 120 -7.50 4.22 -12.28
C VAL A 120 -6.45 3.35 -11.62
N ALA A 121 -5.29 3.94 -11.35
CA ALA A 121 -4.25 3.32 -10.52
C ALA A 121 -3.76 4.30 -9.44
N VAL A 122 -3.22 3.76 -8.35
CA VAL A 122 -2.62 4.54 -7.27
C VAL A 122 -1.10 4.38 -7.32
N CYS A 123 -0.38 5.50 -7.26
CA CYS A 123 1.08 5.52 -7.10
C CYS A 123 1.45 6.36 -5.88
N ALA A 124 2.39 5.88 -5.05
CA ALA A 124 2.79 6.62 -3.87
C ALA A 124 4.22 6.35 -3.42
N ASN A 125 4.88 7.41 -2.93
CA ASN A 125 6.11 7.34 -2.16
C ASN A 125 5.79 7.73 -0.71
N LEU A 126 5.21 6.79 0.03
CA LEU A 126 4.66 7.05 1.37
C LEU A 126 5.73 7.12 2.47
N PRO A 127 5.52 7.97 3.48
CA PRO A 127 6.25 7.86 4.73
C PRO A 127 6.05 6.47 5.36
N TYR A 128 7.14 5.86 5.84
CA TYR A 128 7.13 4.44 6.24
C TYR A 128 6.16 4.13 7.39
N TYR A 129 5.93 5.09 8.29
CA TYR A 129 5.06 4.89 9.46
C TYR A 129 3.57 4.77 9.11
N ILE A 130 3.13 5.33 7.98
CA ILE A 130 1.72 5.35 7.57
C ILE A 130 1.41 4.42 6.38
N THR A 131 2.43 3.76 5.83
CA THR A 131 2.29 2.91 4.63
C THR A 131 1.24 1.81 4.82
N SER A 132 1.29 1.07 5.94
CA SER A 132 0.34 -0.03 6.17
C SER A 132 -1.10 0.43 6.36
N PRO A 133 -1.40 1.47 7.15
CA PRO A 133 -2.74 2.04 7.24
C PRO A 133 -3.31 2.47 5.89
N ILE A 134 -2.57 3.24 5.09
CA ILE A 134 -3.02 3.70 3.77
C ILE A 134 -3.24 2.52 2.83
N LEU A 135 -2.30 1.56 2.77
CA LEU A 135 -2.45 0.39 1.93
C LEU A 135 -3.70 -0.42 2.29
N MET A 136 -3.95 -0.65 3.59
CA MET A 136 -5.13 -1.39 4.02
C MET A 136 -6.42 -0.65 3.69
N MET A 137 -6.48 0.67 3.89
CA MET A 137 -7.61 1.49 3.47
C MET A 137 -7.89 1.32 1.97
N LEU A 138 -6.87 1.49 1.10
CA LEU A 138 -7.03 1.37 -0.36
C LEU A 138 -7.54 -0.01 -0.80
N LEU A 139 -7.20 -1.08 -0.06
CA LEU A 139 -7.62 -2.45 -0.37
C LEU A 139 -9.02 -2.77 0.19
N GLU A 140 -9.30 -2.36 1.45
CA GLU A 140 -10.54 -2.70 2.16
C GLU A 140 -11.74 -1.90 1.64
N GLU A 141 -11.55 -0.68 1.17
CA GLU A 141 -12.62 0.17 0.60
C GLU A 141 -13.11 -0.30 -0.77
N ARG A 142 -12.46 -1.27 -1.39
CA ARG A 142 -12.85 -1.79 -2.72
C ARG A 142 -13.03 -0.71 -3.77
N LEU A 143 -12.08 0.21 -3.81
CA LEU A 143 -12.04 1.28 -4.80
C LEU A 143 -12.01 0.70 -6.23
N PRO A 144 -12.63 1.36 -7.21
CA PRO A 144 -12.59 0.94 -8.61
C PRO A 144 -11.23 1.26 -9.25
N ILE A 145 -10.17 0.66 -8.72
CA ILE A 145 -8.79 0.84 -9.14
C ILE A 145 -8.19 -0.47 -9.66
N LYS A 146 -7.24 -0.39 -10.58
CA LYS A 146 -6.56 -1.56 -11.17
C LYS A 146 -5.35 -2.02 -10.38
N SER A 147 -4.61 -1.08 -9.82
CA SER A 147 -3.40 -1.40 -9.05
C SER A 147 -3.03 -0.31 -8.05
N VAL A 148 -2.29 -0.70 -7.04
CA VAL A 148 -1.61 0.18 -6.09
C VAL A 148 -0.12 -0.08 -6.18
N THR A 149 0.68 0.94 -6.52
CA THR A 149 2.14 0.86 -6.59
C THR A 149 2.75 1.79 -5.56
N VAL A 150 3.46 1.23 -4.58
CA VAL A 150 4.00 2.00 -3.46
C VAL A 150 5.47 1.70 -3.23
N MET A 151 6.19 2.70 -2.76
CA MET A 151 7.53 2.52 -2.24
C MET A 151 7.46 2.36 -0.72
N VAL A 152 8.13 1.31 -0.23
CA VAL A 152 8.13 0.90 1.18
C VAL A 152 9.53 0.53 1.63
N GLN A 153 9.77 0.41 2.93
CA GLN A 153 11.01 -0.19 3.43
C GLN A 153 11.18 -1.61 2.88
N LYS A 154 12.40 -2.00 2.53
CA LYS A 154 12.70 -3.29 1.90
C LYS A 154 12.16 -4.48 2.70
N GLU A 155 12.35 -4.48 4.03
CA GLU A 155 11.83 -5.55 4.89
C GLU A 155 10.31 -5.60 4.87
N ALA A 156 9.66 -4.43 4.93
CA ALA A 156 8.20 -4.35 4.83
C ALA A 156 7.71 -4.88 3.48
N GLY A 157 8.34 -4.48 2.37
CA GLY A 157 7.98 -4.97 1.04
C GLY A 157 8.12 -6.48 0.89
N THR A 158 9.17 -7.08 1.44
CA THR A 158 9.35 -8.53 1.47
C THR A 158 8.18 -9.22 2.19
N ARG A 159 7.74 -8.67 3.32
CA ARG A 159 6.60 -9.21 4.09
C ARG A 159 5.26 -8.99 3.38
N LEU A 160 5.05 -7.82 2.79
CA LEU A 160 3.81 -7.48 2.06
C LEU A 160 3.65 -8.37 0.81
N CYS A 161 4.76 -8.72 0.15
CA CYS A 161 4.77 -9.58 -1.03
C CYS A 161 5.05 -11.06 -0.71
N ALA A 162 5.06 -11.45 0.57
CA ALA A 162 5.31 -12.83 0.93
C ALA A 162 4.21 -13.74 0.36
N PRO A 163 4.55 -14.89 -0.23
CA PRO A 163 3.56 -15.89 -0.61
C PRO A 163 2.85 -16.45 0.62
N MET A 164 1.58 -16.84 0.45
CA MET A 164 0.85 -17.59 1.45
C MET A 164 1.55 -18.92 1.75
N GLY A 165 1.50 -19.39 2.99
CA GLY A 165 2.16 -20.63 3.41
C GLY A 165 3.66 -20.49 3.66
N THR A 166 4.18 -19.26 3.82
CA THR A 166 5.60 -19.00 4.09
C THR A 166 5.83 -18.30 5.42
N ARG A 167 7.04 -18.48 5.99
CA ARG A 167 7.42 -17.93 7.30
C ARG A 167 7.30 -16.40 7.41
N ASP A 168 7.39 -15.70 6.30
CA ASP A 168 7.39 -14.22 6.26
C ASP A 168 5.98 -13.63 6.24
N MET A 169 4.94 -14.48 6.11
CA MET A 169 3.56 -13.99 6.10
C MET A 169 3.06 -13.54 7.48
N GLY A 170 2.09 -12.65 7.45
CA GLY A 170 1.39 -12.13 8.62
C GLY A 170 -0.06 -11.76 8.28
N ALA A 171 -0.80 -11.21 9.23
CA ALA A 171 -2.20 -10.82 9.00
C ALA A 171 -2.37 -9.87 7.80
N VAL A 172 -1.46 -8.92 7.63
CA VAL A 172 -1.46 -7.99 6.48
C VAL A 172 -1.22 -8.74 5.18
N THR A 173 -0.35 -9.76 5.18
CA THR A 173 -0.10 -10.61 4.00
C THR A 173 -1.36 -11.35 3.57
N VAL A 174 -2.16 -11.86 4.53
CA VAL A 174 -3.45 -12.51 4.25
C VAL A 174 -4.39 -11.52 3.55
N ALA A 175 -4.55 -10.32 4.09
CA ALA A 175 -5.42 -9.31 3.51
C ALA A 175 -4.97 -8.89 2.10
N ILE A 176 -3.67 -8.64 1.91
CA ILE A 176 -3.11 -8.30 0.60
C ILE A 176 -3.39 -9.39 -0.43
N ASN A 177 -3.10 -10.66 -0.10
CA ASN A 177 -3.33 -11.78 -1.02
C ASN A 177 -4.82 -12.06 -1.25
N TYR A 178 -5.70 -11.65 -0.33
CA TYR A 178 -7.15 -11.72 -0.51
C TYR A 178 -7.66 -10.69 -1.54
N PHE A 179 -7.20 -9.44 -1.46
CA PHE A 179 -7.67 -8.36 -2.34
C PHE A 179 -6.87 -8.20 -3.64
N SER A 180 -5.62 -8.65 -3.68
CA SER A 180 -4.70 -8.36 -4.77
C SER A 180 -3.72 -9.50 -5.07
N VAL A 181 -2.93 -9.30 -6.13
CA VAL A 181 -1.75 -10.10 -6.47
C VAL A 181 -0.51 -9.24 -6.25
N PRO A 182 0.23 -9.44 -5.13
CA PRO A 182 1.40 -8.63 -4.81
C PRO A 182 2.60 -8.99 -5.69
N LYS A 183 3.40 -7.96 -6.05
CA LYS A 183 4.65 -8.11 -6.80
C LYS A 183 5.71 -7.17 -6.25
N LEU A 184 6.89 -7.68 -5.93
CA LEU A 184 8.06 -6.86 -5.67
C LEU A 184 8.67 -6.49 -7.04
N LEU A 185 8.73 -5.19 -7.35
CA LEU A 185 9.18 -4.72 -8.65
C LEU A 185 10.70 -4.51 -8.70
N PHE A 186 11.23 -3.68 -7.78
CA PHE A 186 12.67 -3.42 -7.69
C PHE A 186 13.08 -2.80 -6.35
N ASN A 187 14.37 -2.93 -6.04
CA ASN A 187 14.95 -2.30 -4.85
C ASN A 187 15.42 -0.87 -5.15
N VAL A 188 15.36 -0.02 -4.11
CA VAL A 188 15.81 1.38 -4.14
C VAL A 188 16.77 1.61 -2.99
N SER A 189 18.00 1.99 -3.29
CA SER A 189 19.01 2.29 -2.28
C SER A 189 18.62 3.53 -1.47
N ARG A 190 18.90 3.53 -0.17
CA ARG A 190 18.75 4.69 0.72
C ARG A 190 19.45 5.96 0.21
N GLY A 191 20.53 5.81 -0.55
CA GLY A 191 21.22 6.94 -1.20
C GLY A 191 20.42 7.63 -2.30
N SER A 192 19.26 7.08 -2.69
CA SER A 192 18.34 7.69 -3.66
C SER A 192 17.45 8.77 -3.07
N PHE A 193 17.60 9.11 -1.78
CA PHE A 193 16.74 10.05 -1.07
C PHE A 193 17.50 11.20 -0.41
N MET A 194 16.80 12.34 -0.22
CA MET A 194 17.25 13.48 0.54
C MET A 194 16.12 13.96 1.49
N PRO A 195 16.32 13.94 2.83
CA PRO A 195 17.42 13.28 3.53
C PRO A 195 17.43 11.76 3.30
N SER A 196 18.58 11.11 3.48
CA SER A 196 18.69 9.65 3.31
C SER A 196 18.05 8.93 4.50
N PRO A 197 17.15 7.95 4.28
CA PRO A 197 16.61 7.12 5.35
C PRO A 197 17.65 6.13 5.88
N ASN A 198 17.36 5.50 7.03
CA ASN A 198 18.27 4.55 7.66
C ASN A 198 18.37 3.19 6.95
N VAL A 199 17.36 2.83 6.13
CA VAL A 199 17.23 1.53 5.49
C VAL A 199 16.94 1.69 3.98
N ASP A 200 17.26 0.66 3.22
CA ASP A 200 16.89 0.59 1.81
C ASP A 200 15.37 0.41 1.66
N SER A 201 14.87 0.79 0.51
CA SER A 201 13.48 0.66 0.10
C SER A 201 13.32 -0.36 -1.02
N CYS A 202 12.08 -0.68 -1.32
CA CYS A 202 11.70 -1.35 -2.56
C CYS A 202 10.37 -0.79 -3.06
N VAL A 203 10.12 -0.95 -4.33
CA VAL A 203 8.84 -0.65 -4.95
C VAL A 203 8.07 -1.95 -5.09
N VAL A 204 6.83 -1.94 -4.60
CA VAL A 204 5.90 -3.06 -4.67
C VAL A 204 4.63 -2.63 -5.39
N ARG A 205 4.00 -3.58 -6.08
CA ARG A 205 2.73 -3.37 -6.77
C ARG A 205 1.73 -4.43 -6.36
N PHE A 206 0.52 -4.01 -6.15
CA PHE A 206 -0.63 -4.83 -5.83
C PHE A 206 -1.63 -4.71 -6.98
N ASP A 207 -1.72 -5.73 -7.82
CA ASP A 207 -2.74 -5.80 -8.89
C ASP A 207 -4.05 -6.21 -8.23
N ILE A 208 -5.05 -5.33 -8.25
CA ILE A 208 -6.34 -5.56 -7.59
C ILE A 208 -7.09 -6.68 -8.30
N ARG A 209 -7.66 -7.61 -7.53
CA ARG A 209 -8.43 -8.71 -8.08
C ARG A 209 -9.83 -8.24 -8.50
N ASP A 210 -10.29 -8.67 -9.66
CA ASP A 210 -11.68 -8.46 -10.07
C ASP A 210 -12.67 -9.20 -9.16
N LYS A 211 -12.24 -10.37 -8.63
CA LYS A 211 -12.99 -11.18 -7.67
C LYS A 211 -12.07 -11.65 -6.55
N THR A 212 -12.51 -11.48 -5.32
CA THR A 212 -11.83 -12.05 -4.14
C THR A 212 -11.93 -13.58 -4.15
N PRO A 213 -11.03 -14.28 -3.41
CA PRO A 213 -11.13 -15.73 -3.22
C PRO A 213 -12.52 -16.15 -2.71
N GLU A 214 -13.07 -17.20 -3.31
CA GLU A 214 -14.39 -17.72 -2.97
C GLU A 214 -14.38 -18.42 -1.59
N GLY A 215 -15.57 -18.54 -0.99
CA GLY A 215 -15.78 -19.31 0.25
C GLY A 215 -15.80 -18.48 1.52
N VAL A 216 -15.47 -17.20 1.49
CA VAL A 216 -15.62 -16.30 2.64
C VAL A 216 -17.04 -15.75 2.67
N THR A 217 -17.81 -16.11 3.71
CA THR A 217 -19.21 -15.66 3.86
C THR A 217 -19.34 -14.45 4.78
N ASP A 218 -18.34 -14.20 5.65
CA ASP A 218 -18.23 -13.01 6.51
C ASP A 218 -16.78 -12.50 6.50
N GLU A 219 -16.51 -11.47 5.70
CA GLU A 219 -15.18 -10.89 5.58
C GLU A 219 -14.67 -10.25 6.88
N LYS A 220 -15.55 -9.62 7.66
CA LYS A 220 -15.16 -9.01 8.93
C LYS A 220 -14.68 -10.07 9.91
N PHE A 221 -15.38 -11.20 9.95
CA PHE A 221 -14.98 -12.34 10.76
C PHE A 221 -13.68 -12.95 10.24
N PHE A 222 -13.56 -13.18 8.93
CA PHE A 222 -12.34 -13.70 8.30
C PHE A 222 -11.10 -12.88 8.67
N PHE A 223 -11.15 -11.55 8.54
CA PHE A 223 -10.01 -10.70 8.91
C PHE A 223 -9.80 -10.60 10.42
N LYS A 224 -10.85 -10.77 11.23
CA LYS A 224 -10.69 -10.90 12.69
C LYS A 224 -9.93 -12.16 13.04
N VAL A 225 -10.25 -13.30 12.40
CA VAL A 225 -9.52 -14.57 12.55
C VAL A 225 -8.07 -14.41 12.08
N ALA A 226 -7.83 -13.77 10.93
CA ALA A 226 -6.48 -13.53 10.43
C ALA A 226 -5.64 -12.71 11.43
N ARG A 227 -6.17 -11.61 11.93
CA ARG A 227 -5.48 -10.81 12.97
C ARG A 227 -5.23 -11.62 14.24
N GLY A 228 -6.22 -12.38 14.67
CA GLY A 228 -6.11 -13.25 15.85
C GLY A 228 -5.04 -14.33 15.70
N ALA A 229 -5.00 -14.98 14.56
CA ALA A 229 -4.03 -16.03 14.25
C ALA A 229 -2.57 -15.53 14.36
N PHE A 230 -2.31 -14.31 13.89
CA PHE A 230 -0.97 -13.71 13.92
C PHE A 230 -0.67 -12.83 15.14
N SER A 231 -1.57 -12.80 16.13
CA SER A 231 -1.37 -12.00 17.36
C SER A 231 -0.15 -12.45 18.19
N GLN A 232 0.24 -13.71 18.08
CA GLN A 232 1.35 -14.31 18.84
C GLN A 232 2.30 -15.11 17.92
N ARG A 233 3.40 -14.48 17.48
CA ARG A 233 4.35 -15.01 16.47
C ARG A 233 4.90 -16.43 16.71
N ARG A 234 4.99 -16.90 17.95
CA ARG A 234 5.61 -18.19 18.30
C ARG A 234 4.61 -19.27 18.70
N LYS A 235 3.33 -19.00 18.60
CA LYS A 235 2.26 -19.93 19.03
C LYS A 235 1.63 -20.66 17.84
N THR A 236 1.00 -21.78 18.14
CA THR A 236 0.14 -22.49 17.18
C THR A 236 -1.11 -21.70 16.87
N LEU A 237 -1.76 -22.00 15.75
CA LEU A 237 -3.03 -21.41 15.34
C LEU A 237 -4.07 -21.48 16.46
N SER A 238 -4.23 -22.65 17.09
CA SER A 238 -5.15 -22.88 18.21
C SER A 238 -4.89 -21.91 19.37
N ASN A 239 -3.65 -21.80 19.82
CA ASN A 239 -3.31 -20.97 20.97
C ASN A 239 -3.49 -19.46 20.65
N SER A 240 -3.10 -19.01 19.45
CA SER A 240 -3.20 -17.61 19.05
C SER A 240 -4.66 -17.16 18.91
N VAL A 241 -5.47 -17.94 18.19
CA VAL A 241 -6.88 -17.63 17.95
C VAL A 241 -7.70 -17.67 19.24
N SER A 242 -7.58 -18.76 20.03
CA SER A 242 -8.27 -18.88 21.31
C SER A 242 -7.99 -17.69 22.23
N SER A 243 -6.70 -17.36 22.44
CA SER A 243 -6.29 -16.27 23.33
C SER A 243 -6.73 -14.89 22.83
N SER A 244 -6.62 -14.62 21.52
CA SER A 244 -6.86 -13.28 20.97
C SER A 244 -8.36 -12.98 20.74
N MET A 245 -9.15 -14.03 20.45
CA MET A 245 -10.58 -13.86 20.16
C MET A 245 -11.47 -14.20 21.36
N GLY A 246 -10.91 -14.73 22.45
CA GLY A 246 -11.68 -15.17 23.63
C GLY A 246 -12.55 -16.38 23.35
N ILE A 247 -12.14 -17.25 22.40
CA ILE A 247 -12.88 -18.48 22.03
C ILE A 247 -12.27 -19.67 22.77
N ASP A 248 -13.11 -20.52 23.30
CA ASP A 248 -12.66 -21.72 24.00
C ASP A 248 -11.79 -22.61 23.10
N LYS A 249 -10.64 -23.03 23.63
CA LYS A 249 -9.65 -23.81 22.87
C LYS A 249 -10.20 -25.10 22.25
N PRO A 250 -11.08 -25.90 22.92
CA PRO A 250 -11.73 -27.03 22.29
C PRO A 250 -12.49 -26.70 21.01
N ILE A 251 -13.19 -25.55 20.95
CA ILE A 251 -13.93 -25.10 19.76
C ILE A 251 -12.94 -24.80 18.63
N VAL A 252 -11.84 -24.09 18.91
CA VAL A 252 -10.80 -23.79 17.90
C VAL A 252 -10.14 -25.07 17.41
N ASN A 253 -9.88 -26.04 18.28
CA ASN A 253 -9.32 -27.35 17.90
C ASN A 253 -10.29 -28.13 17.00
N GLN A 254 -11.60 -28.11 17.29
CA GLN A 254 -12.61 -28.72 16.44
C GLN A 254 -12.67 -28.07 15.04
N ALA A 255 -12.54 -26.75 14.96
CA ALA A 255 -12.44 -26.06 13.67
C ALA A 255 -11.18 -26.46 12.88
N ILE A 256 -10.03 -26.63 13.56
CA ILE A 256 -8.78 -27.11 12.96
C ILE A 256 -8.96 -28.53 12.38
N GLU A 257 -9.57 -29.45 13.15
CA GLU A 257 -9.86 -30.83 12.72
C GLU A 257 -10.81 -30.84 11.52
N GLN A 258 -11.92 -30.09 11.57
CA GLN A 258 -12.87 -29.96 10.45
C GLN A 258 -12.26 -29.37 9.17
N SER A 259 -11.11 -28.73 9.28
CA SER A 259 -10.37 -28.13 8.17
C SER A 259 -9.21 -29.01 7.67
N ASP A 260 -9.13 -30.26 8.12
CA ASP A 260 -8.04 -31.19 7.80
C ASP A 260 -6.64 -30.63 8.08
N LEU A 261 -6.51 -29.81 9.14
CA LEU A 261 -5.25 -29.18 9.52
C LEU A 261 -4.60 -29.93 10.70
N PRO A 262 -3.25 -30.01 10.74
CA PRO A 262 -2.56 -30.55 11.89
C PRO A 262 -2.84 -29.78 13.19
N ALA A 263 -3.06 -30.42 14.31
CA ALA A 263 -3.33 -29.78 15.61
C ALA A 263 -2.24 -28.79 16.05
N SER A 264 -0.98 -29.02 15.61
CA SER A 264 0.17 -28.18 15.90
C SER A 264 0.43 -27.08 14.84
N VAL A 265 -0.47 -26.94 13.86
CA VAL A 265 -0.27 -26.00 12.74
C VAL A 265 -0.04 -24.56 13.23
N ARG A 266 0.85 -23.86 12.55
CA ARG A 266 1.09 -22.43 12.75
C ARG A 266 0.42 -21.62 11.64
N PRO A 267 -0.08 -20.40 11.92
CA PRO A 267 -0.79 -19.61 10.94
C PRO A 267 0.02 -19.33 9.66
N GLU A 268 1.34 -19.18 9.78
CA GLU A 268 2.23 -18.92 8.64
C GLU A 268 2.38 -20.11 7.69
N ALA A 269 1.91 -21.29 8.04
CA ALA A 269 1.96 -22.47 7.19
C ALA A 269 0.71 -22.65 6.30
N LEU A 270 -0.32 -21.84 6.49
CA LEU A 270 -1.61 -21.98 5.82
C LEU A 270 -1.61 -21.35 4.44
N SER A 271 -2.17 -22.04 3.45
CA SER A 271 -2.58 -21.46 2.19
C SER A 271 -3.81 -20.54 2.38
N MET A 272 -4.17 -19.75 1.36
CA MET A 272 -5.39 -18.93 1.40
C MET A 272 -6.64 -19.82 1.56
N GLU A 273 -6.73 -20.90 0.81
CA GLU A 273 -7.84 -21.85 0.87
C GLU A 273 -7.99 -22.48 2.25
N GLN A 274 -6.89 -22.95 2.84
CA GLN A 274 -6.88 -23.49 4.20
C GLN A 274 -7.30 -22.45 5.24
N PHE A 275 -6.87 -21.20 5.06
CA PHE A 275 -7.25 -20.09 5.96
C PHE A 275 -8.76 -19.81 5.89
N ILE A 276 -9.33 -19.83 4.69
CA ILE A 276 -10.77 -19.66 4.45
C ILE A 276 -11.53 -20.81 5.08
N THR A 277 -11.15 -22.06 4.78
CA THR A 277 -11.81 -23.27 5.32
C THR A 277 -11.83 -23.26 6.85
N PHE A 278 -10.69 -22.94 7.48
CA PHE A 278 -10.59 -22.83 8.94
C PHE A 278 -11.49 -21.72 9.50
N SER A 279 -11.48 -20.54 8.86
CA SER A 279 -12.29 -19.41 9.31
C SER A 279 -13.79 -19.72 9.25
N GLU A 280 -14.25 -20.36 8.16
CA GLU A 280 -15.65 -20.76 8.01
C GLU A 280 -16.05 -21.90 8.94
N ALA A 281 -15.17 -22.88 9.20
CA ALA A 281 -15.42 -23.90 10.19
C ALA A 281 -15.57 -23.30 11.59
N LEU A 282 -14.67 -22.39 11.97
CA LEU A 282 -14.73 -21.70 13.26
C LEU A 282 -16.00 -20.86 13.40
N ARG A 283 -16.40 -20.12 12.34
CA ARG A 283 -17.62 -19.31 12.35
C ARG A 283 -18.89 -20.11 12.57
N LYS A 284 -18.94 -21.36 12.08
CA LYS A 284 -20.10 -22.25 12.26
C LYS A 284 -20.21 -22.86 13.66
N LEU A 285 -19.12 -22.83 14.42
CA LEU A 285 -19.05 -23.42 15.77
C LEU A 285 -19.30 -22.41 16.90
N ILE A 286 -19.34 -21.13 16.57
CA ILE A 286 -19.60 -20.04 17.51
C ILE A 286 -20.84 -19.24 17.07
#